data_7b9ed2b50df3dac2cd194aad60734765
#
_entry.id   7b9ed2b50df3dac2cd194aad60734765
#
_cell.length_a   1.000
_cell.length_b   1.000
_cell.length_c   1.000
_cell.angle_alpha   90.00
_cell.angle_beta   90.00
_cell.angle_gamma   90.00
#
_symmetry.space_group_name_H-M   'P 1'
#
loop_
_entity.id
_entity.type
_entity.pdbx_description
1 polymer ?
#
loop_
_entity_poly.entity_id
_entity_poly.type
_entity_poly.pdbx_seq_one_letter_code
_entity_poly.pdbx_strand_id
1 'polypeptide(L)'
;MKHGTCGFTSALVASGATPIKNWLLAGDQAFPGVKQVADGDAVIRFQTRKYGCANCPIACGGICDVSSGKYPVGEIHKPEYETIGAFGPLCLCDDLETIIKLHDMCNRSGLDTISSGHVLAFAMECFEQGILTAADTDGIRITWGNGPAMVALLDKVIRREGIGDLLADGVKAAASRIGQGAAACAMHVGGQEPGLHNALFLPSRGTGFVCDPTPGRHTAAPMARIDGGPGAYAPYPELRIDKFERYATTGKGPMSATASGYLQMGNCAGVCVMPFMFFGNYPLIELLNAVTGWGLDMTEALATGARIQTLRQSFNIREGIQAADVRLPDRMAGRPPLAAGPLAGVTIDVDSLARDYRTAMGWNAETGVPEEATLKRLGLAELVKTCG
;
A
#
# COMPACT_ATOMS: atom_id res chain seq x y z
N MET A 1 11.84 -17.93 -2.85
CA MET A 1 10.71 -17.65 -3.77
C MET A 1 11.20 -17.67 -5.22
N LYS A 2 10.47 -18.31 -6.17
CA LYS A 2 10.88 -18.31 -7.61
C LYS A 2 10.76 -16.90 -8.21
N HIS A 3 9.61 -16.29 -8.08
CA HIS A 3 9.27 -15.04 -8.76
C HIS A 3 9.45 -13.77 -7.89
N GLY A 4 9.56 -13.88 -6.58
CA GLY A 4 9.39 -12.74 -5.67
C GLY A 4 7.91 -12.34 -5.56
N THR A 5 7.63 -11.07 -5.21
CA THR A 5 6.25 -10.61 -5.02
C THR A 5 5.48 -10.49 -6.34
N CYS A 6 6.16 -10.26 -7.47
CA CYS A 6 5.49 -10.21 -8.78
C CYS A 6 4.73 -11.50 -9.14
N GLY A 7 5.14 -12.65 -8.56
CA GLY A 7 4.45 -13.93 -8.76
C GLY A 7 3.02 -13.99 -8.21
N PHE A 8 2.60 -13.04 -7.39
CA PHE A 8 1.23 -12.98 -6.87
C PHE A 8 0.28 -12.16 -7.74
N THR A 9 0.80 -11.37 -8.69
CA THR A 9 0.03 -10.34 -9.38
C THR A 9 -1.18 -10.91 -10.12
N SER A 10 -1.03 -11.99 -10.89
CA SER A 10 -2.15 -12.58 -11.63
C SER A 10 -3.29 -13.05 -10.72
N ALA A 11 -2.96 -13.71 -9.62
CA ALA A 11 -3.96 -14.18 -8.66
C ALA A 11 -4.66 -13.03 -7.94
N LEU A 12 -3.91 -11.96 -7.59
CA LEU A 12 -4.45 -10.78 -6.94
C LEU A 12 -5.33 -9.95 -7.89
N VAL A 13 -4.99 -9.90 -9.18
CA VAL A 13 -5.87 -9.29 -10.19
C VAL A 13 -7.16 -10.10 -10.34
N ALA A 14 -7.07 -11.42 -10.52
CA ALA A 14 -8.23 -12.28 -10.71
C ALA A 14 -9.20 -12.24 -9.52
N SER A 15 -8.69 -12.15 -8.29
CA SER A 15 -9.51 -12.04 -7.07
C SER A 15 -10.11 -10.66 -6.84
N GLY A 16 -9.69 -9.64 -7.61
CA GLY A 16 -10.07 -8.24 -7.39
C GLY A 16 -9.24 -7.53 -6.31
N ALA A 17 -8.25 -8.19 -5.72
CA ALA A 17 -7.37 -7.60 -4.72
C ALA A 17 -6.49 -6.48 -5.30
N THR A 18 -6.10 -6.57 -6.58
CA THR A 18 -5.42 -5.50 -7.30
C THR A 18 -6.44 -4.56 -7.94
N PRO A 19 -6.40 -3.25 -7.67
CA PRO A 19 -7.25 -2.28 -8.32
C PRO A 19 -6.88 -2.10 -9.80
N ILE A 20 -7.88 -1.79 -10.63
CA ILE A 20 -7.73 -1.61 -12.07
C ILE A 20 -8.32 -0.25 -12.47
N LYS A 21 -7.71 0.40 -13.47
CA LYS A 21 -8.17 1.67 -14.05
C LYS A 21 -8.47 2.71 -12.96
N ASN A 22 -7.44 3.13 -12.23
CA ASN A 22 -7.57 4.08 -11.11
C ASN A 22 -8.68 3.70 -10.10
N TRP A 23 -8.73 2.42 -9.68
CA TRP A 23 -9.72 1.87 -8.73
C TRP A 23 -11.17 1.82 -9.25
N LEU A 24 -11.41 2.07 -10.55
CA LEU A 24 -12.73 2.01 -11.15
C LEU A 24 -13.22 0.59 -11.43
N LEU A 25 -12.31 -0.36 -11.54
CA LEU A 25 -12.59 -1.74 -11.95
C LEU A 25 -11.84 -2.76 -11.09
N ALA A 26 -12.27 -4.02 -11.13
CA ALA A 26 -11.64 -5.14 -10.47
C ALA A 26 -11.85 -6.45 -11.25
N GLY A 27 -10.87 -7.37 -11.15
CA GLY A 27 -10.94 -8.69 -11.79
C GLY A 27 -10.25 -8.75 -13.15
N ASP A 28 -9.82 -9.94 -13.55
CA ASP A 28 -9.04 -10.19 -14.76
C ASP A 28 -9.78 -9.86 -16.06
N GLN A 29 -11.12 -9.96 -16.06
CA GLN A 29 -11.94 -9.55 -17.21
C GLN A 29 -11.82 -8.04 -17.51
N ALA A 30 -11.54 -7.23 -16.49
CA ALA A 30 -11.32 -5.80 -16.64
C ALA A 30 -9.91 -5.45 -17.15
N PHE A 31 -8.97 -6.39 -17.09
CA PHE A 31 -7.60 -6.25 -17.58
C PHE A 31 -7.13 -7.51 -18.31
N PRO A 32 -7.53 -7.71 -19.58
CA PRO A 32 -7.14 -8.89 -20.37
C PRO A 32 -5.62 -9.07 -20.54
N GLY A 33 -4.85 -7.99 -20.41
CA GLY A 33 -3.38 -7.98 -20.45
C GLY A 33 -2.68 -8.64 -19.25
N VAL A 34 -3.40 -9.23 -18.32
CA VAL A 34 -2.85 -9.85 -17.10
C VAL A 34 -1.73 -10.85 -17.39
N LYS A 35 -1.90 -11.72 -18.38
CA LYS A 35 -0.90 -12.75 -18.71
C LYS A 35 0.39 -12.18 -19.28
N GLN A 36 0.32 -11.04 -19.95
CA GLN A 36 1.47 -10.39 -20.59
C GLN A 36 2.39 -9.70 -19.56
N VAL A 37 1.81 -9.09 -18.52
CA VAL A 37 2.55 -8.23 -17.59
C VAL A 37 2.52 -8.69 -16.14
N ALA A 38 1.49 -9.39 -15.74
CA ALA A 38 1.24 -9.77 -14.33
C ALA A 38 1.55 -11.25 -14.04
N ASP A 39 1.88 -12.05 -15.03
CA ASP A 39 2.40 -13.40 -14.82
C ASP A 39 3.86 -13.33 -14.34
N GLY A 40 4.15 -14.01 -13.23
CA GLY A 40 5.51 -14.06 -12.68
C GLY A 40 6.52 -14.64 -13.67
N ASP A 41 6.14 -15.62 -14.51
CA ASP A 41 7.02 -16.18 -15.53
C ASP A 41 7.30 -15.19 -16.68
N ALA A 42 6.33 -14.33 -17.03
CA ALA A 42 6.55 -13.25 -17.98
C ALA A 42 7.60 -12.24 -17.48
N VAL A 43 7.56 -11.91 -16.20
CA VAL A 43 8.53 -10.96 -15.59
C VAL A 43 9.93 -11.58 -15.52
N ILE A 44 10.04 -12.83 -15.01
CA ILE A 44 11.35 -13.45 -14.79
C ILE A 44 12.04 -13.93 -16.07
N ARG A 45 11.39 -13.86 -17.25
CA ARG A 45 12.08 -14.12 -18.53
C ARG A 45 13.26 -13.19 -18.77
N PHE A 46 13.25 -12.00 -18.18
CA PHE A 46 14.34 -11.03 -18.23
C PHE A 46 15.35 -11.22 -17.08
N GLN A 47 15.05 -12.09 -16.10
CA GLN A 47 15.89 -12.25 -14.92
C GLN A 47 17.15 -13.06 -15.22
N THR A 48 18.30 -12.44 -15.09
CA THR A 48 19.61 -13.08 -15.27
C THR A 48 20.11 -13.74 -13.99
N ARG A 49 19.81 -13.16 -12.82
CA ARG A 49 20.20 -13.71 -11.52
C ARG A 49 19.21 -13.32 -10.42
N LYS A 50 19.14 -14.15 -9.39
CA LYS A 50 18.43 -13.83 -8.15
C LYS A 50 19.40 -13.22 -7.14
N TYR A 51 18.86 -12.42 -6.24
CA TYR A 51 19.57 -11.99 -5.04
C TYR A 51 18.64 -11.95 -3.81
N GLY A 52 19.24 -11.98 -2.63
CA GLY A 52 18.59 -11.72 -1.35
C GLY A 52 19.24 -10.54 -0.64
N CYS A 53 18.51 -9.91 0.29
CA CYS A 53 19.14 -9.03 1.27
C CYS A 53 20.15 -9.82 2.11
N ALA A 54 21.07 -9.13 2.81
CA ALA A 54 22.08 -9.78 3.64
C ALA A 54 21.46 -10.82 4.58
N ASN A 55 21.96 -12.05 4.53
CA ASN A 55 21.51 -13.19 5.32
C ASN A 55 20.03 -13.58 5.18
N CYS A 56 19.33 -13.13 4.12
CA CYS A 56 17.93 -13.45 3.91
C CYS A 56 17.76 -14.73 3.06
N PRO A 57 17.15 -15.82 3.62
CA PRO A 57 16.95 -17.06 2.89
C PRO A 57 15.79 -17.00 1.87
N ILE A 58 14.93 -15.99 1.94
CA ILE A 58 13.78 -15.85 1.03
C ILE A 58 14.26 -15.53 -0.39
N ALA A 59 15.27 -14.69 -0.52
CA ALA A 59 15.86 -14.28 -1.80
C ALA A 59 14.78 -13.92 -2.83
N CYS A 60 13.91 -12.95 -2.48
CA CYS A 60 12.79 -12.52 -3.33
C CYS A 60 13.23 -11.59 -4.47
N GLY A 61 14.39 -10.96 -4.35
CA GLY A 61 14.93 -10.06 -5.35
C GLY A 61 15.41 -10.77 -6.62
N GLY A 62 15.54 -10.00 -7.69
CA GLY A 62 16.09 -10.46 -8.95
C GLY A 62 16.73 -9.29 -9.71
N ILE A 63 17.71 -9.61 -10.54
CA ILE A 63 18.27 -8.68 -11.51
C ILE A 63 17.78 -9.11 -12.89
N CYS A 64 17.25 -8.17 -13.63
CA CYS A 64 16.82 -8.34 -15.01
C CYS A 64 17.79 -7.61 -15.95
N ASP A 65 18.00 -8.17 -17.13
CA ASP A 65 18.71 -7.49 -18.22
C ASP A 65 17.75 -7.28 -19.38
N VAL A 66 17.55 -6.01 -19.75
CA VAL A 66 16.70 -5.56 -20.86
C VAL A 66 17.56 -4.70 -21.77
N SER A 67 18.63 -5.29 -22.32
CA SER A 67 19.57 -4.61 -23.21
C SER A 67 19.05 -4.46 -24.65
N SER A 68 17.93 -5.11 -24.98
CA SER A 68 17.26 -5.06 -26.28
C SER A 68 15.76 -4.88 -26.11
N GLY A 69 15.07 -4.49 -27.18
CA GLY A 69 13.62 -4.29 -27.21
C GLY A 69 13.24 -2.82 -27.39
N LYS A 70 12.01 -2.50 -27.07
CA LYS A 70 11.42 -1.16 -27.26
C LYS A 70 12.09 -0.09 -26.40
N TYR A 71 12.49 -0.44 -25.18
CA TYR A 71 13.15 0.45 -24.23
C TYR A 71 14.36 -0.22 -23.60
N PRO A 72 15.51 -0.24 -24.28
CA PRO A 72 16.73 -0.81 -23.69
C PRO A 72 17.13 -0.02 -22.46
N VAL A 73 17.19 -0.71 -21.30
CA VAL A 73 17.57 -0.10 -20.01
C VAL A 73 18.80 -0.78 -19.37
N GLY A 74 19.24 -1.92 -19.93
CA GLY A 74 20.33 -2.72 -19.39
C GLY A 74 19.96 -3.46 -18.12
N GLU A 75 20.93 -3.61 -17.21
CA GLU A 75 20.74 -4.32 -15.94
C GLU A 75 19.95 -3.46 -14.95
N ILE A 76 18.84 -4.00 -14.44
CA ILE A 76 17.95 -3.35 -13.47
C ILE A 76 17.49 -4.34 -12.41
N HIS A 77 16.96 -3.83 -11.30
CA HIS A 77 16.21 -4.65 -10.36
C HIS A 77 14.91 -5.15 -11.00
N LYS A 78 14.52 -6.39 -10.67
CA LYS A 78 13.25 -6.98 -11.10
C LYS A 78 12.08 -6.17 -10.53
N PRO A 79 11.07 -5.77 -11.33
CA PRO A 79 9.86 -5.15 -10.83
C PRO A 79 9.14 -6.07 -9.83
N GLU A 80 8.69 -5.51 -8.72
CA GLU A 80 7.89 -6.21 -7.72
C GLU A 80 6.38 -5.99 -7.96
N TYR A 81 5.53 -6.68 -7.19
CA TYR A 81 4.08 -6.63 -7.31
C TYR A 81 3.52 -5.20 -7.39
N GLU A 82 3.94 -4.33 -6.46
CA GLU A 82 3.43 -2.97 -6.39
C GLU A 82 3.75 -2.17 -7.67
N THR A 83 4.94 -2.33 -8.21
CA THR A 83 5.34 -1.68 -9.46
C THR A 83 4.50 -2.15 -10.65
N ILE A 84 4.31 -3.48 -10.75
CA ILE A 84 3.49 -4.06 -11.84
C ILE A 84 2.04 -3.65 -11.68
N GLY A 85 1.51 -3.69 -10.46
CA GLY A 85 0.14 -3.25 -10.15
C GLY A 85 -0.10 -1.79 -10.52
N ALA A 86 0.87 -0.92 -10.19
CA ALA A 86 0.76 0.52 -10.39
C ALA A 86 0.83 0.94 -11.86
N PHE A 87 1.76 0.39 -12.63
CA PHE A 87 1.89 0.78 -14.05
C PHE A 87 1.08 -0.11 -15.00
N GLY A 88 0.81 -1.36 -14.64
CA GLY A 88 0.01 -2.30 -15.42
C GLY A 88 -1.50 -2.11 -15.20
N PRO A 89 -2.13 -2.87 -14.31
CA PRO A 89 -3.57 -2.84 -14.08
C PRO A 89 -4.13 -1.45 -13.77
N LEU A 90 -3.49 -0.69 -12.89
CA LEU A 90 -3.98 0.65 -12.51
C LEU A 90 -4.04 1.62 -13.69
N CYS A 91 -3.09 1.53 -14.62
CA CYS A 91 -2.99 2.36 -15.82
C CYS A 91 -3.52 1.67 -17.10
N LEU A 92 -4.00 0.43 -17.02
CA LEU A 92 -4.38 -0.43 -18.15
C LEU A 92 -3.24 -0.65 -19.17
N CYS A 93 -1.98 -0.66 -18.72
CA CYS A 93 -0.84 -0.92 -19.60
C CYS A 93 -0.50 -2.41 -19.61
N ASP A 94 -0.60 -3.05 -20.76
CA ASP A 94 -0.30 -4.48 -20.99
C ASP A 94 1.08 -4.71 -21.67
N ASP A 95 1.91 -3.68 -21.73
CA ASP A 95 3.26 -3.72 -22.28
C ASP A 95 4.31 -3.78 -21.14
N LEU A 96 4.85 -4.98 -20.91
CA LEU A 96 5.83 -5.22 -19.85
C LEU A 96 7.13 -4.41 -20.04
N GLU A 97 7.57 -4.17 -21.26
CA GLU A 97 8.77 -3.36 -21.51
C GLU A 97 8.56 -1.89 -21.11
N THR A 98 7.36 -1.36 -21.34
CA THR A 98 6.98 -0.04 -20.81
C THR A 98 6.99 -0.03 -19.28
N ILE A 99 6.42 -1.05 -18.60
CA ILE A 99 6.44 -1.14 -17.13
C ILE A 99 7.88 -1.19 -16.59
N ILE A 100 8.74 -1.97 -17.21
CA ILE A 100 10.16 -2.06 -16.87
C ILE A 100 10.86 -0.70 -17.06
N LYS A 101 10.57 -0.01 -18.17
CA LYS A 101 11.11 1.34 -18.43
C LYS A 101 10.69 2.34 -17.33
N LEU A 102 9.42 2.37 -16.97
CA LEU A 102 8.91 3.25 -15.92
C LEU A 102 9.52 2.91 -14.56
N HIS A 103 9.70 1.62 -14.27
CA HIS A 103 10.39 1.15 -13.08
C HIS A 103 11.84 1.66 -13.02
N ASP A 104 12.60 1.54 -14.10
CA ASP A 104 13.97 2.04 -14.21
C ASP A 104 14.03 3.56 -13.99
N MET A 105 13.13 4.30 -14.63
CA MET A 105 13.05 5.76 -14.46
C MET A 105 12.80 6.16 -13.02
N CYS A 106 11.85 5.51 -12.33
CA CYS A 106 11.57 5.77 -10.91
C CYS A 106 12.79 5.47 -10.03
N ASN A 107 13.41 4.30 -10.20
CA ASN A 107 14.56 3.91 -9.36
C ASN A 107 15.75 4.85 -9.54
N ARG A 108 16.08 5.24 -10.77
CA ARG A 108 17.18 6.18 -11.03
C ARG A 108 16.92 7.58 -10.52
N SER A 109 15.65 7.97 -10.41
CA SER A 109 15.24 9.31 -9.98
C SER A 109 14.81 9.39 -8.50
N GLY A 110 14.84 8.27 -7.77
CA GLY A 110 14.43 8.21 -6.37
C GLY A 110 12.93 8.41 -6.17
N LEU A 111 12.10 8.03 -7.14
CA LEU A 111 10.64 8.13 -7.06
C LEU A 111 10.02 6.80 -6.61
N ASP A 112 8.96 6.91 -5.82
CA ASP A 112 8.11 5.77 -5.47
C ASP A 112 7.27 5.32 -6.67
N THR A 113 7.33 4.02 -7.00
CA THR A 113 6.58 3.46 -8.14
C THR A 113 5.07 3.42 -7.90
N ILE A 114 4.62 3.26 -6.65
CA ILE A 114 3.20 3.29 -6.29
C ILE A 114 2.63 4.67 -6.59
N SER A 115 3.23 5.72 -6.01
CA SER A 115 2.78 7.10 -6.22
C SER A 115 2.89 7.51 -7.69
N SER A 116 3.99 7.16 -8.37
CA SER A 116 4.15 7.45 -9.80
C SER A 116 3.04 6.82 -10.65
N GLY A 117 2.67 5.56 -10.39
CA GLY A 117 1.56 4.90 -11.09
C GLY A 117 0.21 5.57 -10.82
N HIS A 118 -0.07 5.95 -9.58
CA HIS A 118 -1.30 6.69 -9.25
C HIS A 118 -1.35 8.06 -9.92
N VAL A 119 -0.23 8.78 -9.97
CA VAL A 119 -0.13 10.07 -10.67
C VAL A 119 -0.43 9.91 -12.16
N LEU A 120 0.11 8.88 -12.82
CA LEU A 120 -0.19 8.60 -14.22
C LEU A 120 -1.67 8.21 -14.41
N ALA A 121 -2.22 7.33 -13.56
CA ALA A 121 -3.61 6.91 -13.64
C ALA A 121 -4.58 8.08 -13.37
N PHE A 122 -4.27 8.94 -12.41
CA PHE A 122 -4.99 10.19 -12.15
C PHE A 122 -5.02 11.11 -13.37
N ALA A 123 -3.86 11.33 -14.00
CA ALA A 123 -3.77 12.16 -15.20
C ALA A 123 -4.56 11.56 -16.37
N MET A 124 -4.52 10.23 -16.56
CA MET A 124 -5.31 9.51 -17.56
C MET A 124 -6.81 9.68 -17.33
N GLU A 125 -7.27 9.56 -16.10
CA GLU A 125 -8.68 9.74 -15.77
C GLU A 125 -9.13 11.18 -15.98
N CYS A 126 -8.34 12.16 -15.51
CA CYS A 126 -8.63 13.57 -15.76
C CYS A 126 -8.67 13.90 -17.26
N PHE A 127 -7.81 13.27 -18.05
CA PHE A 127 -7.82 13.43 -19.51
C PHE A 127 -9.04 12.77 -20.17
N GLU A 128 -9.42 11.57 -19.74
CA GLU A 128 -10.62 10.87 -20.22
C GLU A 128 -11.90 11.67 -19.91
N GLN A 129 -11.95 12.33 -18.75
CA GLN A 129 -13.09 13.14 -18.30
C GLN A 129 -13.07 14.57 -18.89
N GLY A 130 -12.05 14.95 -19.65
CA GLY A 130 -11.91 16.30 -20.21
C GLY A 130 -11.53 17.38 -19.19
N ILE A 131 -11.15 16.99 -17.98
CA ILE A 131 -10.61 17.90 -16.95
C ILE A 131 -9.23 18.41 -17.38
N LEU A 132 -8.43 17.52 -17.98
CA LEU A 132 -7.17 17.86 -18.67
C LEU A 132 -7.35 17.66 -20.17
N THR A 133 -6.77 18.57 -20.95
CA THR A 133 -6.75 18.52 -22.41
C THR A 133 -5.31 18.31 -22.93
N ALA A 134 -5.15 18.09 -24.22
CA ALA A 134 -3.81 18.01 -24.82
C ALA A 134 -3.01 19.32 -24.68
N ALA A 135 -3.68 20.47 -24.58
CA ALA A 135 -3.02 21.75 -24.30
C ALA A 135 -2.44 21.80 -22.89
N ASP A 136 -3.17 21.26 -21.89
CA ASP A 136 -2.73 21.23 -20.50
C ASP A 136 -1.61 20.22 -20.27
N THR A 137 -1.50 19.21 -21.12
CA THR A 137 -0.53 18.11 -21.02
C THR A 137 0.66 18.25 -21.98
N ASP A 138 0.97 19.48 -22.38
CA ASP A 138 2.07 19.80 -23.31
C ASP A 138 2.03 18.98 -24.61
N GLY A 139 0.84 18.73 -25.15
CA GLY A 139 0.59 17.95 -26.35
C GLY A 139 0.58 16.42 -26.16
N ILE A 140 0.84 15.91 -24.98
CA ILE A 140 0.82 14.47 -24.70
C ILE A 140 -0.64 13.99 -24.59
N ARG A 141 -1.05 13.06 -25.44
CA ARG A 141 -2.36 12.41 -25.34
C ARG A 141 -2.31 11.26 -24.33
N ILE A 142 -2.63 11.57 -23.09
CA ILE A 142 -2.53 10.63 -21.95
C ILE A 142 -3.79 9.77 -21.89
N THR A 143 -3.88 8.76 -22.77
CA THR A 143 -4.97 7.79 -22.77
C THR A 143 -4.56 6.51 -22.04
N TRP A 144 -5.55 5.76 -21.55
CA TRP A 144 -5.32 4.50 -20.86
C TRP A 144 -4.47 3.53 -21.68
N GLY A 145 -3.49 2.91 -21.03
CA GLY A 145 -2.59 1.93 -21.65
C GLY A 145 -1.58 2.49 -22.67
N ASN A 146 -1.54 3.80 -22.87
CA ASN A 146 -0.61 4.42 -23.81
C ASN A 146 0.81 4.50 -23.24
N GLY A 147 1.58 3.42 -23.39
CA GLY A 147 2.94 3.31 -22.85
C GLY A 147 3.87 4.47 -23.21
N PRO A 148 3.98 4.88 -24.50
CA PRO A 148 4.78 6.05 -24.87
C PRO A 148 4.39 7.34 -24.15
N ALA A 149 3.08 7.59 -23.98
CA ALA A 149 2.60 8.75 -23.24
C ALA A 149 2.93 8.66 -21.74
N MET A 150 2.85 7.46 -21.15
CA MET A 150 3.26 7.22 -19.74
C MET A 150 4.74 7.56 -19.53
N VAL A 151 5.61 7.09 -20.41
CA VAL A 151 7.06 7.37 -20.35
C VAL A 151 7.34 8.85 -20.49
N ALA A 152 6.71 9.52 -21.46
CA ALA A 152 6.87 10.96 -21.68
C ALA A 152 6.37 11.80 -20.50
N LEU A 153 5.22 11.42 -19.92
CA LEU A 153 4.67 12.12 -18.76
C LEU A 153 5.53 11.94 -17.51
N LEU A 154 6.00 10.71 -17.25
CA LEU A 154 6.89 10.45 -16.11
C LEU A 154 8.22 11.19 -16.25
N ASP A 155 8.78 11.33 -17.44
CA ASP A 155 9.98 12.14 -17.69
C ASP A 155 9.75 13.60 -17.30
N LYS A 156 8.60 14.17 -17.67
CA LYS A 156 8.21 15.53 -17.25
C LYS A 156 8.05 15.65 -15.74
N VAL A 157 7.46 14.66 -15.07
CA VAL A 157 7.34 14.62 -13.60
C VAL A 157 8.73 14.63 -12.94
N ILE A 158 9.66 13.80 -13.44
CA ILE A 158 11.04 13.74 -12.95
C ILE A 158 11.74 15.10 -13.07
N ARG A 159 11.55 15.78 -14.20
CA ARG A 159 12.20 17.08 -14.46
C ARG A 159 11.44 18.27 -13.89
N ARG A 160 10.23 18.05 -13.37
CA ARG A 160 9.30 19.13 -12.96
C ARG A 160 9.07 20.14 -14.08
N GLU A 161 8.78 19.67 -15.29
CA GLU A 161 8.55 20.49 -16.48
C GLU A 161 7.08 20.50 -16.88
N GLY A 162 6.48 21.68 -17.11
CA GLY A 162 5.09 21.82 -17.59
C GLY A 162 4.10 21.10 -16.69
N ILE A 163 3.27 20.21 -17.27
CA ILE A 163 2.31 19.38 -16.53
C ILE A 163 3.02 18.51 -15.48
N GLY A 164 4.27 18.13 -15.69
CA GLY A 164 5.06 17.32 -14.75
C GLY A 164 5.29 18.02 -13.42
N ASP A 165 5.50 19.34 -13.37
CA ASP A 165 5.65 20.08 -12.12
C ASP A 165 4.34 20.12 -11.33
N LEU A 166 3.20 20.20 -12.03
CA LEU A 166 1.89 20.14 -11.40
C LEU A 166 1.64 18.78 -10.71
N LEU A 167 2.13 17.70 -11.32
CA LEU A 167 1.90 16.32 -10.89
C LEU A 167 2.94 15.81 -9.86
N ALA A 168 4.12 16.42 -9.81
CA ALA A 168 5.27 15.93 -9.05
C ALA A 168 5.06 15.86 -7.53
N ASP A 169 4.11 16.62 -6.98
CA ASP A 169 3.79 16.65 -5.55
C ASP A 169 2.65 15.67 -5.17
N GLY A 170 2.28 14.74 -6.06
CA GLY A 170 1.29 13.71 -5.85
C GLY A 170 -0.13 14.13 -6.17
N VAL A 171 -1.05 13.13 -6.17
CA VAL A 171 -2.42 13.32 -6.68
C VAL A 171 -3.25 14.31 -5.86
N LYS A 172 -3.03 14.39 -4.53
CA LYS A 172 -3.74 15.35 -3.65
C LYS A 172 -3.42 16.78 -4.03
N ALA A 173 -2.13 17.10 -4.14
CA ALA A 173 -1.68 18.43 -4.49
C ALA A 173 -2.07 18.81 -5.92
N ALA A 174 -1.89 17.88 -6.86
CA ALA A 174 -2.27 18.06 -8.25
C ALA A 174 -3.78 18.34 -8.39
N ALA A 175 -4.63 17.54 -7.77
CA ALA A 175 -6.08 17.72 -7.82
C ALA A 175 -6.53 19.08 -7.24
N SER A 176 -5.90 19.52 -6.15
CA SER A 176 -6.18 20.82 -5.54
C SER A 176 -5.80 21.98 -6.48
N ARG A 177 -4.68 21.86 -7.22
CA ARG A 177 -4.22 22.89 -8.17
C ARG A 177 -5.06 22.90 -9.46
N ILE A 178 -5.49 21.75 -9.95
CA ILE A 178 -6.35 21.63 -11.15
C ILE A 178 -7.76 22.12 -10.86
N GLY A 179 -8.34 21.76 -9.71
CA GLY A 179 -9.75 22.02 -9.42
C GLY A 179 -10.69 21.24 -10.35
N GLN A 180 -11.78 21.85 -10.81
CA GLN A 180 -12.69 21.34 -11.86
C GLN A 180 -13.19 19.89 -11.65
N GLY A 181 -13.29 19.43 -10.39
CA GLY A 181 -13.71 18.05 -10.09
C GLY A 181 -12.59 17.03 -10.05
N ALA A 182 -11.34 17.39 -10.31
CA ALA A 182 -10.18 16.47 -10.29
C ALA A 182 -10.01 15.70 -8.96
N ALA A 183 -10.51 16.25 -7.86
CA ALA A 183 -10.49 15.57 -6.56
C ALA A 183 -11.19 14.19 -6.58
N ALA A 184 -12.19 13.99 -7.42
CA ALA A 184 -12.87 12.71 -7.56
C ALA A 184 -11.99 11.63 -8.22
N CYS A 185 -10.94 12.02 -8.94
CA CYS A 185 -9.97 11.14 -9.58
C CYS A 185 -8.75 10.86 -8.68
N ALA A 186 -8.56 11.65 -7.60
CA ALA A 186 -7.37 11.60 -6.76
C ALA A 186 -7.47 10.50 -5.69
N MET A 187 -6.86 9.37 -5.94
CA MET A 187 -6.85 8.23 -5.00
C MET A 187 -5.69 8.36 -4.02
N HIS A 188 -5.97 8.85 -2.83
CA HIS A 188 -4.99 9.01 -1.74
C HIS A 188 -5.62 8.84 -0.36
N VAL A 189 -4.82 8.51 0.65
CA VAL A 189 -5.21 8.46 2.05
C VAL A 189 -4.31 9.42 2.83
N GLY A 190 -4.87 10.51 3.33
CA GLY A 190 -4.09 11.55 4.01
C GLY A 190 -3.05 12.28 3.12
N GLY A 191 -3.11 12.11 1.80
CA GLY A 191 -2.13 12.65 0.84
C GLY A 191 -1.12 11.61 0.33
N GLN A 192 -1.11 10.41 0.91
CA GLN A 192 -0.29 9.28 0.45
C GLN A 192 -1.09 8.42 -0.52
N GLU A 193 -0.55 8.14 -1.69
CA GLU A 193 -1.11 7.18 -2.64
C GLU A 193 -1.00 5.76 -2.05
N PRO A 194 -2.11 4.99 -2.01
CA PRO A 194 -2.13 3.72 -1.29
C PRO A 194 -1.51 2.58 -2.08
N GLY A 195 -0.98 1.57 -1.36
CA GLY A 195 -0.56 0.31 -1.96
C GLY A 195 -1.68 -0.36 -2.76
N LEU A 196 -1.32 -1.11 -3.82
CA LEU A 196 -2.23 -1.69 -4.81
C LEU A 196 -3.03 -2.89 -4.24
N HIS A 197 -3.61 -2.71 -3.05
CA HIS A 197 -4.38 -3.72 -2.32
C HIS A 197 -5.78 -3.22 -2.03
N ASN A 198 -6.78 -3.76 -2.72
CA ASN A 198 -8.16 -3.32 -2.63
C ASN A 198 -8.80 -3.66 -1.27
N ALA A 199 -9.25 -2.64 -0.54
CA ALA A 199 -9.93 -2.80 0.73
C ALA A 199 -11.31 -3.47 0.59
N LEU A 200 -11.93 -3.42 -0.59
CA LEU A 200 -13.16 -4.17 -0.87
C LEU A 200 -12.93 -5.68 -0.87
N PHE A 201 -11.72 -6.14 -1.22
CA PHE A 201 -11.35 -7.56 -1.14
C PHE A 201 -11.05 -8.00 0.30
N LEU A 202 -10.31 -7.17 1.06
CA LEU A 202 -9.95 -7.41 2.46
C LEU A 202 -10.21 -6.13 3.29
N PRO A 203 -11.39 -5.97 3.91
CA PRO A 203 -11.79 -4.74 4.61
C PRO A 203 -10.81 -4.25 5.69
N SER A 204 -10.17 -5.16 6.42
CA SER A 204 -9.14 -4.80 7.41
C SER A 204 -7.92 -4.11 6.78
N ARG A 205 -7.73 -4.18 5.46
CA ARG A 205 -6.78 -3.35 4.74
C ARG A 205 -7.16 -1.87 4.80
N GLY A 206 -8.47 -1.57 4.66
CA GLY A 206 -9.00 -0.22 4.84
C GLY A 206 -8.69 0.34 6.24
N THR A 207 -8.86 -0.47 7.29
CA THR A 207 -8.43 -0.09 8.65
C THR A 207 -6.95 0.27 8.68
N GLY A 208 -6.09 -0.56 8.09
CA GLY A 208 -4.65 -0.30 8.01
C GLY A 208 -4.33 1.01 7.27
N PHE A 209 -5.02 1.27 6.16
CA PHE A 209 -4.81 2.49 5.38
C PHE A 209 -5.16 3.78 6.13
N VAL A 210 -6.22 3.77 6.94
CA VAL A 210 -6.68 4.99 7.63
C VAL A 210 -6.24 5.10 9.08
N CYS A 211 -5.80 4.01 9.71
CA CYS A 211 -5.44 4.00 11.14
C CYS A 211 -3.95 3.87 11.41
N ASP A 212 -3.16 3.33 10.48
CA ASP A 212 -1.70 3.35 10.68
C ASP A 212 -1.19 4.80 10.59
N PRO A 213 -0.30 5.21 11.50
CA PRO A 213 0.30 6.54 11.44
C PRO A 213 1.07 6.88 10.15
N THR A 214 1.36 5.88 9.31
CA THR A 214 1.76 6.07 7.92
C THR A 214 0.59 5.65 7.02
N PRO A 215 -0.33 6.57 6.67
CA PRO A 215 -1.55 6.23 5.96
C PRO A 215 -1.29 5.67 4.56
N GLY A 216 -2.23 4.89 4.04
CA GLY A 216 -2.13 4.29 2.69
C GLY A 216 -1.09 3.17 2.54
N ARG A 217 -0.25 2.93 3.55
CA ARG A 217 0.84 1.95 3.48
C ARG A 217 0.34 0.54 3.81
N HIS A 218 0.53 -0.40 2.88
CA HIS A 218 0.06 -1.78 3.02
C HIS A 218 0.97 -2.68 3.88
N THR A 219 2.23 -2.29 4.13
CA THR A 219 3.23 -3.08 4.85
C THR A 219 3.43 -2.66 6.30
N ALA A 220 2.80 -1.56 6.74
CA ALA A 220 2.97 -1.03 8.09
C ALA A 220 2.22 -1.86 9.13
N ALA A 221 1.08 -2.46 8.74
CA ALA A 221 0.28 -3.33 9.60
C ALA A 221 -0.36 -4.46 8.76
N PRO A 222 -0.22 -5.73 9.17
CA PRO A 222 -0.69 -6.87 8.39
C PRO A 222 -2.18 -7.16 8.61
N MET A 223 -2.99 -6.14 8.86
CA MET A 223 -4.40 -6.27 9.26
C MET A 223 -5.23 -7.06 8.25
N ALA A 224 -4.90 -6.98 6.97
CA ALA A 224 -5.60 -7.72 5.92
C ALA A 224 -5.60 -9.25 6.11
N ARG A 225 -4.64 -9.79 6.87
CA ARG A 225 -4.60 -11.23 7.16
C ARG A 225 -5.77 -11.68 8.05
N ILE A 226 -6.35 -10.79 8.82
CA ILE A 226 -7.51 -11.04 9.68
C ILE A 226 -8.71 -11.50 8.82
N ASP A 227 -8.90 -10.90 7.68
CA ASP A 227 -9.99 -11.25 6.75
C ASP A 227 -9.71 -12.52 5.93
N GLY A 228 -8.48 -13.02 5.96
CA GLY A 228 -8.03 -14.21 5.22
C GLY A 228 -8.44 -15.55 5.87
N GLY A 229 -9.02 -15.51 7.06
CA GLY A 229 -9.44 -16.68 7.82
C GLY A 229 -8.53 -17.02 9.01
N PRO A 230 -8.86 -18.11 9.75
CA PRO A 230 -8.10 -18.52 10.92
C PRO A 230 -6.62 -18.76 10.64
N GLY A 231 -5.77 -18.42 11.56
CA GLY A 231 -4.33 -18.61 11.45
C GLY A 231 -3.56 -18.00 12.59
N ALA A 232 -2.27 -17.80 12.37
CA ALA A 232 -1.41 -17.08 13.30
C ALA A 232 -0.38 -16.24 12.54
N TYR A 233 0.02 -15.11 13.11
CA TYR A 233 1.14 -14.31 12.57
C TYR A 233 2.49 -14.87 13.00
N ALA A 234 2.51 -15.62 14.12
CA ALA A 234 3.70 -16.17 14.72
C ALA A 234 3.32 -17.33 15.65
N PRO A 235 4.28 -18.07 16.24
CA PRO A 235 3.99 -19.20 17.12
C PRO A 235 3.39 -18.83 18.49
N TYR A 236 2.89 -17.61 18.65
CA TYR A 236 2.38 -17.09 19.92
C TYR A 236 0.85 -17.14 19.96
N PRO A 237 0.26 -17.65 21.06
CA PRO A 237 -1.20 -17.74 21.22
C PRO A 237 -1.90 -16.38 21.05
N GLU A 238 -1.29 -15.30 21.52
CA GLU A 238 -1.82 -13.94 21.49
C GLU A 238 -1.96 -13.39 20.04
N LEU A 239 -1.25 -13.98 19.11
CA LEU A 239 -1.28 -13.61 17.67
C LEU A 239 -2.10 -14.58 16.84
N ARG A 240 -2.87 -15.45 17.50
CA ARG A 240 -3.80 -16.35 16.83
C ARG A 240 -5.01 -15.57 16.32
N ILE A 241 -5.28 -15.70 15.04
CA ILE A 241 -6.44 -15.09 14.39
C ILE A 241 -7.60 -16.06 14.50
N ASP A 242 -8.70 -15.63 15.10
CA ASP A 242 -9.96 -16.34 15.07
C ASP A 242 -10.66 -16.21 13.71
N LYS A 243 -11.78 -16.91 13.53
CA LYS A 243 -12.61 -16.73 12.37
C LYS A 243 -13.44 -15.46 12.52
N PHE A 244 -13.19 -14.49 11.63
CA PHE A 244 -14.02 -13.30 11.50
C PHE A 244 -14.87 -13.38 10.23
N GLU A 245 -16.07 -12.85 10.29
CA GLU A 245 -16.82 -12.56 9.06
C GLU A 245 -16.11 -11.44 8.30
N ARG A 246 -15.81 -11.68 7.01
CA ARG A 246 -14.96 -10.78 6.21
C ARG A 246 -15.42 -9.33 6.25
N TYR A 247 -16.73 -9.09 6.14
CA TYR A 247 -17.31 -7.76 6.07
C TYR A 247 -17.89 -7.27 7.41
N ALA A 248 -17.65 -7.98 8.52
CA ALA A 248 -17.99 -7.46 9.83
C ALA A 248 -17.22 -6.15 10.09
N THR A 249 -17.94 -5.17 10.65
CA THR A 249 -17.42 -3.80 10.88
C THR A 249 -16.92 -3.60 12.31
N THR A 250 -17.11 -4.58 13.19
CA THR A 250 -16.73 -4.57 14.60
C THR A 250 -16.12 -5.90 15.03
N GLY A 251 -15.41 -5.90 16.15
CA GLY A 251 -14.81 -7.07 16.77
C GLY A 251 -13.43 -7.45 16.20
N LYS A 252 -12.96 -6.79 15.17
CA LYS A 252 -11.62 -7.00 14.57
C LYS A 252 -10.55 -6.11 15.20
N GLY A 253 -10.96 -5.02 15.86
CA GLY A 253 -10.08 -4.00 16.42
C GLY A 253 -9.00 -4.56 17.35
N PRO A 254 -9.33 -5.39 18.36
CA PRO A 254 -8.33 -5.94 19.28
C PRO A 254 -7.24 -6.74 18.57
N MET A 255 -7.61 -7.63 17.65
CA MET A 255 -6.64 -8.40 16.87
C MET A 255 -5.83 -7.50 15.91
N SER A 256 -6.46 -6.50 15.31
CA SER A 256 -5.77 -5.51 14.44
C SER A 256 -4.74 -4.71 15.24
N ALA A 257 -5.07 -4.29 16.47
CA ALA A 257 -4.16 -3.57 17.35
C ALA A 257 -2.96 -4.44 17.75
N THR A 258 -3.22 -5.68 18.17
CA THR A 258 -2.18 -6.65 18.55
C THR A 258 -1.24 -6.95 17.35
N ALA A 259 -1.81 -7.26 16.19
CA ALA A 259 -1.05 -7.57 14.98
C ALA A 259 -0.20 -6.38 14.50
N SER A 260 -0.75 -5.16 14.55
CA SER A 260 -0.01 -3.96 14.16
C SER A 260 1.16 -3.67 15.12
N GLY A 261 0.94 -3.79 16.43
CA GLY A 261 1.99 -3.63 17.43
C GLY A 261 3.13 -4.63 17.23
N TYR A 262 2.80 -5.91 17.07
CA TYR A 262 3.79 -6.96 16.83
C TYR A 262 4.62 -6.70 15.56
N LEU A 263 3.98 -6.31 14.45
CA LEU A 263 4.69 -6.00 13.22
C LEU A 263 5.60 -4.78 13.37
N GLN A 264 5.16 -3.76 14.12
CA GLN A 264 6.01 -2.58 14.35
C GLN A 264 7.25 -2.91 15.17
N MET A 265 7.20 -3.87 16.08
CA MET A 265 8.42 -4.38 16.71
C MET A 265 9.38 -4.97 15.67
N GLY A 266 8.88 -5.79 14.76
CA GLY A 266 9.69 -6.32 13.65
C GLY A 266 10.28 -5.21 12.79
N ASN A 267 9.48 -4.20 12.41
CA ASN A 267 9.93 -3.05 11.63
C ASN A 267 11.06 -2.28 12.37
N CYS A 268 10.91 -2.02 13.67
CA CYS A 268 11.93 -1.35 14.48
C CYS A 268 13.19 -2.21 14.65
N ALA A 269 13.06 -3.53 14.65
CA ALA A 269 14.19 -4.47 14.68
C ALA A 269 14.87 -4.61 13.30
N GLY A 270 14.39 -3.93 12.25
CA GLY A 270 14.92 -4.05 10.88
C GLY A 270 14.52 -5.35 10.16
N VAL A 271 13.49 -6.05 10.65
CA VAL A 271 13.01 -7.29 10.05
C VAL A 271 11.99 -6.99 8.95
N CYS A 272 12.21 -7.58 7.77
CA CYS A 272 11.28 -7.47 6.64
C CYS A 272 9.92 -8.11 6.96
N VAL A 273 8.85 -7.59 6.37
CA VAL A 273 7.48 -8.14 6.50
C VAL A 273 7.34 -9.57 5.95
N MET A 274 8.19 -9.98 5.02
CA MET A 274 8.07 -11.28 4.35
C MET A 274 8.15 -12.48 5.29
N PRO A 275 9.05 -12.57 6.29
CA PRO A 275 9.03 -13.63 7.29
C PRO A 275 7.68 -13.77 8.00
N PHE A 276 7.05 -12.67 8.35
CA PHE A 276 5.72 -12.68 9.01
C PHE A 276 4.60 -13.16 8.07
N MET A 277 4.77 -12.98 6.76
CA MET A 277 3.79 -13.42 5.78
C MET A 277 3.92 -14.89 5.43
N PHE A 278 5.15 -15.42 5.35
CA PHE A 278 5.41 -16.76 4.82
C PHE A 278 5.76 -17.79 5.89
N PHE A 279 6.28 -17.37 7.02
CA PHE A 279 6.65 -18.27 8.11
C PHE A 279 5.74 -18.04 9.31
N GLY A 280 4.67 -18.83 9.44
CA GLY A 280 3.74 -18.74 10.57
C GLY A 280 4.34 -19.07 11.93
N ASN A 281 5.63 -19.41 11.98
CA ASN A 281 6.40 -19.73 13.18
C ASN A 281 7.65 -18.85 13.33
N TYR A 282 7.67 -17.63 12.79
CA TYR A 282 8.82 -16.73 12.90
C TYR A 282 9.00 -16.26 14.35
N PRO A 283 10.08 -16.69 15.05
CA PRO A 283 10.25 -16.50 16.50
C PRO A 283 10.92 -15.15 16.81
N LEU A 284 10.22 -14.03 16.52
CA LEU A 284 10.80 -12.68 16.67
C LEU A 284 11.30 -12.40 18.09
N ILE A 285 10.53 -12.78 19.11
CA ILE A 285 10.84 -12.45 20.49
C ILE A 285 12.07 -13.20 20.98
N GLU A 286 12.17 -14.49 20.67
CA GLU A 286 13.33 -15.31 20.98
C GLU A 286 14.59 -14.79 20.29
N LEU A 287 14.46 -14.37 19.03
CA LEU A 287 15.60 -13.80 18.28
C LEU A 287 16.03 -12.45 18.88
N LEU A 288 15.08 -11.59 19.24
CA LEU A 288 15.40 -10.34 19.93
C LEU A 288 16.10 -10.60 21.27
N ASN A 289 15.58 -11.51 22.09
CA ASN A 289 16.18 -11.86 23.36
C ASN A 289 17.58 -12.45 23.21
N ALA A 290 17.81 -13.30 22.22
CA ALA A 290 19.10 -13.88 21.93
C ALA A 290 20.16 -12.84 21.55
N VAL A 291 19.75 -11.79 20.81
CA VAL A 291 20.68 -10.74 20.35
C VAL A 291 20.91 -9.67 21.40
N THR A 292 19.87 -9.30 22.16
CA THR A 292 19.90 -8.12 23.06
C THR A 292 20.11 -8.49 24.52
N GLY A 293 19.71 -9.70 24.92
CA GLY A 293 19.65 -10.10 26.34
C GLY A 293 18.53 -9.46 27.13
N TRP A 294 17.53 -8.86 26.50
CA TRP A 294 16.45 -8.10 27.19
C TRP A 294 15.54 -8.97 28.05
N GLY A 295 15.34 -10.24 27.68
CA GLY A 295 14.44 -11.15 28.41
C GLY A 295 12.98 -10.78 28.24
N LEU A 296 12.58 -10.20 27.10
CA LEU A 296 11.20 -9.84 26.79
C LEU A 296 10.28 -11.07 26.85
N ASP A 297 9.17 -10.93 27.56
CA ASP A 297 8.02 -11.82 27.37
C ASP A 297 7.03 -11.23 26.34
N MET A 298 5.97 -11.99 26.03
CA MET A 298 5.00 -11.55 25.02
C MET A 298 4.20 -10.32 25.49
N THR A 299 3.93 -10.20 26.79
CA THR A 299 3.22 -9.04 27.36
C THR A 299 4.01 -7.75 27.16
N GLU A 300 5.30 -7.79 27.47
CA GLU A 300 6.22 -6.65 27.28
C GLU A 300 6.42 -6.34 25.80
N ALA A 301 6.50 -7.38 24.98
CA ALA A 301 6.61 -7.24 23.53
C ALA A 301 5.40 -6.53 22.92
N LEU A 302 4.19 -6.94 23.28
CA LEU A 302 2.95 -6.30 22.81
C LEU A 302 2.79 -4.88 23.37
N ALA A 303 3.17 -4.64 24.62
CA ALA A 303 3.20 -3.29 25.20
C ALA A 303 4.18 -2.38 24.47
N THR A 304 5.36 -2.90 24.08
CA THR A 304 6.35 -2.18 23.27
C THR A 304 5.81 -1.86 21.88
N GLY A 305 5.15 -2.81 21.21
CA GLY A 305 4.51 -2.59 19.93
C GLY A 305 3.40 -1.52 20.00
N ALA A 306 2.56 -1.59 21.03
CA ALA A 306 1.53 -0.56 21.26
C ALA A 306 2.15 0.82 21.55
N ARG A 307 3.26 0.87 22.30
CA ARG A 307 4.03 2.11 22.56
C ARG A 307 4.56 2.72 21.26
N ILE A 308 5.15 1.90 20.38
CA ILE A 308 5.66 2.35 19.07
C ILE A 308 4.53 2.98 18.25
N GLN A 309 3.40 2.31 18.12
CA GLN A 309 2.25 2.83 17.37
C GLN A 309 1.68 4.11 17.99
N THR A 310 1.55 4.14 19.30
CA THR A 310 1.03 5.31 20.02
C THR A 310 1.97 6.51 19.92
N LEU A 311 3.28 6.28 20.00
CA LEU A 311 4.29 7.33 19.82
C LEU A 311 4.23 7.93 18.39
N ARG A 312 4.13 7.09 17.37
CA ARG A 312 3.99 7.52 15.96
C ARG A 312 2.70 8.32 15.75
N GLN A 313 1.58 7.88 16.36
CA GLN A 313 0.32 8.61 16.30
C GLN A 313 0.39 9.95 17.02
N SER A 314 1.01 10.00 18.19
CA SER A 314 1.23 11.23 18.94
C SER A 314 2.08 12.24 18.17
N PHE A 315 3.08 11.76 17.41
CA PHE A 315 3.85 12.59 16.49
C PHE A 315 2.94 13.24 15.44
N ASN A 316 2.09 12.47 14.77
CA ASN A 316 1.18 13.00 13.76
C ASN A 316 0.22 14.06 14.33
N ILE A 317 -0.33 13.80 15.52
CA ILE A 317 -1.21 14.77 16.21
C ILE A 317 -0.46 16.08 16.50
N ARG A 318 0.76 15.98 17.00
CA ARG A 318 1.63 17.15 17.26
C ARG A 318 1.89 17.96 15.98
N GLU A 319 2.08 17.29 14.84
CA GLU A 319 2.28 17.93 13.54
C GLU A 319 0.97 18.43 12.90
N GLY A 320 -0.16 18.34 13.61
CA GLY A 320 -1.46 18.85 13.16
C GLY A 320 -2.25 17.91 12.27
N ILE A 321 -1.82 16.66 12.08
CA ILE A 321 -2.55 15.67 11.28
C ILE A 321 -3.70 15.11 12.11
N GLN A 322 -4.93 15.30 11.66
CA GLN A 322 -6.13 14.82 12.32
C GLN A 322 -6.70 13.57 11.63
N ALA A 323 -7.45 12.75 12.37
CA ALA A 323 -8.11 11.59 11.79
C ALA A 323 -9.07 11.95 10.65
N ALA A 324 -9.65 13.15 10.68
CA ALA A 324 -10.51 13.67 9.61
C ALA A 324 -9.76 13.90 8.29
N ASP A 325 -8.44 14.10 8.34
CA ASP A 325 -7.60 14.29 7.15
C ASP A 325 -7.21 12.97 6.49
N VAL A 326 -7.34 11.86 7.24
CA VAL A 326 -6.92 10.52 6.82
C VAL A 326 -8.16 9.68 6.53
N ARG A 327 -8.72 9.85 5.33
CA ARG A 327 -9.92 9.15 4.88
C ARG A 327 -9.63 8.27 3.68
N LEU A 328 -10.34 7.15 3.62
CA LEU A 328 -10.38 6.33 2.42
C LEU A 328 -11.30 7.01 1.38
N PRO A 329 -10.86 7.23 0.13
CA PRO A 329 -11.73 7.73 -0.93
C PRO A 329 -12.99 6.88 -1.08
N ASP A 330 -14.13 7.51 -1.37
CA ASP A 330 -15.41 6.82 -1.51
C ASP A 330 -15.35 5.66 -2.51
N ARG A 331 -14.68 5.85 -3.64
CA ARG A 331 -14.44 4.80 -4.64
C ARG A 331 -13.76 3.57 -4.05
N MET A 332 -12.76 3.75 -3.21
CA MET A 332 -12.04 2.66 -2.56
C MET A 332 -12.86 1.97 -1.46
N ALA A 333 -13.90 2.64 -0.97
CA ALA A 333 -14.89 2.09 -0.05
C ALA A 333 -16.11 1.46 -0.75
N GLY A 334 -16.12 1.45 -2.10
CA GLY A 334 -17.23 0.94 -2.91
C GLY A 334 -18.45 1.87 -2.91
N ARG A 335 -18.24 3.16 -2.90
CA ARG A 335 -19.29 4.20 -2.99
C ARG A 335 -19.06 5.07 -4.22
N PRO A 336 -19.82 4.88 -5.33
CA PRO A 336 -20.78 3.78 -5.58
C PRO A 336 -20.07 2.40 -5.68
N PRO A 337 -20.80 1.30 -5.44
CA PRO A 337 -20.25 -0.05 -5.59
C PRO A 337 -19.88 -0.36 -7.04
N LEU A 338 -18.90 -1.23 -7.23
CA LEU A 338 -18.52 -1.69 -8.57
C LEU A 338 -19.70 -2.42 -9.23
N ALA A 339 -19.92 -2.12 -10.51
CA ALA A 339 -21.02 -2.70 -11.28
C ALA A 339 -20.74 -4.16 -11.72
N ALA A 340 -19.47 -4.57 -11.82
CA ALA A 340 -19.07 -5.86 -12.33
C ALA A 340 -17.77 -6.36 -11.68
N GLY A 341 -17.41 -7.61 -11.96
CA GLY A 341 -16.21 -8.26 -11.47
C GLY A 341 -16.41 -8.93 -10.11
N PRO A 342 -15.33 -9.48 -9.52
CA PRO A 342 -15.40 -10.28 -8.29
C PRO A 342 -15.83 -9.49 -7.04
N LEU A 343 -15.81 -8.16 -7.11
CA LEU A 343 -16.19 -7.26 -6.02
C LEU A 343 -17.45 -6.43 -6.36
N ALA A 344 -18.25 -6.88 -7.35
CA ALA A 344 -19.50 -6.21 -7.71
C ALA A 344 -20.44 -6.09 -6.50
N GLY A 345 -21.03 -4.92 -6.30
CA GLY A 345 -21.97 -4.65 -5.21
C GLY A 345 -21.34 -4.54 -3.81
N VAL A 346 -20.04 -4.76 -3.66
CA VAL A 346 -19.37 -4.69 -2.34
C VAL A 346 -19.18 -3.24 -1.91
N THR A 347 -19.53 -2.97 -0.66
CA THR A 347 -19.22 -1.72 0.06
C THR A 347 -18.64 -2.05 1.42
N ILE A 348 -17.79 -1.15 1.96
CA ILE A 348 -17.23 -1.30 3.31
C ILE A 348 -17.45 -0.05 4.14
N ASP A 349 -17.72 -0.27 5.42
CA ASP A 349 -17.78 0.79 6.44
C ASP A 349 -16.44 0.90 7.16
N VAL A 350 -15.53 1.66 6.55
CA VAL A 350 -14.18 1.88 7.09
C VAL A 350 -14.21 2.71 8.36
N ASP A 351 -15.19 3.60 8.53
CA ASP A 351 -15.29 4.45 9.71
C ASP A 351 -15.58 3.62 10.96
N SER A 352 -16.49 2.64 10.85
CA SER A 352 -16.77 1.71 11.96
C SER A 352 -15.55 0.81 12.26
N LEU A 353 -14.86 0.30 11.25
CA LEU A 353 -13.62 -0.46 11.42
C LEU A 353 -12.51 0.37 12.07
N ALA A 354 -12.40 1.64 11.72
CA ALA A 354 -11.43 2.57 12.30
C ALA A 354 -11.74 2.86 13.77
N ARG A 355 -13.01 3.08 14.12
CA ARG A 355 -13.45 3.26 15.51
C ARG A 355 -13.12 2.03 16.37
N ASP A 356 -13.41 0.84 15.88
CA ASP A 356 -13.12 -0.43 16.55
C ASP A 356 -11.62 -0.59 16.84
N TYR A 357 -10.77 -0.28 15.85
CA TYR A 357 -9.31 -0.29 16.01
C TYR A 357 -8.81 0.76 17.02
N ARG A 358 -9.24 2.02 16.88
CA ARG A 358 -8.81 3.12 17.75
C ARG A 358 -9.19 2.85 19.20
N THR A 359 -10.41 2.36 19.44
CA THR A 359 -10.87 1.94 20.76
C THR A 359 -9.96 0.85 21.34
N ALA A 360 -9.60 -0.16 20.55
CA ALA A 360 -8.70 -1.23 20.98
C ALA A 360 -7.28 -0.74 21.30
N MET A 361 -6.81 0.29 20.62
CA MET A 361 -5.53 0.96 20.91
C MET A 361 -5.57 1.84 22.16
N GLY A 362 -6.75 2.11 22.73
CA GLY A 362 -6.94 3.08 23.80
C GLY A 362 -6.76 4.52 23.31
N TRP A 363 -7.21 4.77 22.08
CA TRP A 363 -7.28 6.09 21.47
C TRP A 363 -8.75 6.54 21.38
N ASN A 364 -8.99 7.83 21.36
CA ASN A 364 -10.32 8.34 21.10
C ASN A 364 -10.84 7.82 19.74
N ALA A 365 -12.01 7.21 19.77
CA ALA A 365 -12.57 6.51 18.60
C ALA A 365 -12.76 7.41 17.37
N GLU A 366 -13.13 8.68 17.57
CA GLU A 366 -13.39 9.64 16.51
C GLU A 366 -12.13 10.38 16.05
N THR A 367 -11.36 10.90 17.01
CA THR A 367 -10.21 11.77 16.71
C THR A 367 -8.90 11.02 16.53
N GLY A 368 -8.81 9.76 17.00
CA GLY A 368 -7.57 9.00 17.00
C GLY A 368 -6.50 9.53 17.96
N VAL A 369 -6.85 10.47 18.84
CA VAL A 369 -5.96 11.00 19.87
C VAL A 369 -5.78 9.94 20.97
N PRO A 370 -4.53 9.58 21.32
CA PRO A 370 -4.29 8.66 22.41
C PRO A 370 -4.84 9.19 23.74
N GLU A 371 -5.56 8.32 24.48
CA GLU A 371 -6.10 8.69 25.79
C GLU A 371 -4.99 8.84 26.82
N GLU A 372 -5.16 9.75 27.79
CA GLU A 372 -4.18 10.02 28.84
C GLU A 372 -3.81 8.74 29.62
N ALA A 373 -4.81 7.90 29.92
CA ALA A 373 -4.60 6.61 30.59
C ALA A 373 -3.70 5.68 29.77
N THR A 374 -3.87 5.66 28.45
CA THR A 374 -3.06 4.88 27.54
C THR A 374 -1.62 5.40 27.47
N LEU A 375 -1.43 6.72 27.35
CA LEU A 375 -0.10 7.33 27.38
C LEU A 375 0.65 6.99 28.67
N LYS A 376 -0.01 7.13 29.83
CA LYS A 376 0.60 6.78 31.12
C LYS A 376 0.95 5.29 31.21
N ARG A 377 0.03 4.40 30.83
CA ARG A 377 0.24 2.94 30.83
C ARG A 377 1.41 2.52 29.94
N LEU A 378 1.61 3.20 28.81
CA LEU A 378 2.68 2.91 27.87
C LEU A 378 4.01 3.62 28.18
N GLY A 379 4.11 4.37 29.30
CA GLY A 379 5.31 5.10 29.68
C GLY A 379 5.57 6.33 28.79
N LEU A 380 4.52 6.97 28.26
CA LEU A 380 4.53 8.15 27.40
C LEU A 380 3.83 9.34 28.06
N ALA A 381 3.89 9.42 29.40
CA ALA A 381 3.18 10.45 30.17
C ALA A 381 3.55 11.89 29.81
N GLU A 382 4.78 12.11 29.35
CA GLU A 382 5.27 13.40 28.87
C GLU A 382 4.51 13.93 27.64
N LEU A 383 3.86 13.04 26.86
CA LEU A 383 3.11 13.42 25.67
C LEU A 383 1.66 13.87 25.98
N VAL A 384 1.18 13.75 27.21
CA VAL A 384 -0.18 14.16 27.57
C VAL A 384 -0.45 15.61 27.19
N LYS A 385 0.51 16.51 27.42
CA LYS A 385 0.37 17.94 27.06
C LYS A 385 0.48 18.23 25.56
N THR A 386 0.99 17.29 24.79
CA THR A 386 1.22 17.47 23.35
C THR A 386 0.02 16.98 22.54
N CYS A 387 -0.74 16.02 23.08
CA CYS A 387 -1.89 15.43 22.43
C CYS A 387 -3.25 15.98 22.93
N GLY A 388 -3.24 16.85 23.96
CA GLY A 388 -4.44 17.44 24.59
C GLY A 388 -4.88 18.76 24.01
#